data_fa02409190005a75d2bd9071266d69ed
#
_entry.id   fa02409190005a75d2bd9071266d69ed
#
_cell.length_a   1.000
_cell.length_b   1.000
_cell.length_c   1.000
_cell.angle_alpha   90.00
_cell.angle_beta   90.00
_cell.angle_gamma   90.00
#
_symmetry.space_group_name_H-M   'P 1'
#
loop_
_entity.id
_entity.type
_entity.pdbx_description
1 polymer ?
#
loop_
_entity_poly.entity_id
_entity_poly.type
_entity_poly.pdbx_seq_one_letter_code
_entity_poly.pdbx_strand_id
1 'polypeptide(L)'
;VLNTTLLPRYYMHNKKEVLMENYQTISNASAQNELESDEFAVTFDNLCSNGNIMALILQQDGKVLRSSVNDLDALRTEFWDVLLHGDKMEVLYSNKQYQLLRKTDTRLDSEYLVLVGVLENGDMVLMRTAVESIRESAAISNRFLLFAGAAAIVASILVAFFTTRHITKPLQQL
;
A
#
# COMPACT_ATOMS: atom_id res chain seq x y z
N VAL A 1 -4.57 21.06 -6.91
CA VAL A 1 -4.04 21.22 -5.55
C VAL A 1 -4.67 20.22 -4.59
N LEU A 2 -6.00 20.04 -4.56
CA LEU A 2 -6.67 19.08 -3.66
C LEU A 2 -6.22 17.63 -3.89
N ASN A 3 -6.05 17.22 -5.15
CA ASN A 3 -5.76 15.84 -5.54
C ASN A 3 -4.29 15.44 -5.30
N THR A 4 -3.37 16.40 -5.29
CA THR A 4 -1.94 16.13 -5.11
C THR A 4 -1.53 15.96 -3.63
N THR A 5 -2.34 16.43 -2.69
CA THR A 5 -2.06 16.35 -1.25
C THR A 5 -2.97 15.39 -0.50
N LEU A 6 -4.25 15.28 -0.87
CA LEU A 6 -5.21 14.41 -0.19
C LEU A 6 -5.06 12.95 -0.63
N LEU A 7 -4.85 12.70 -1.92
CA LEU A 7 -4.77 11.34 -2.46
C LEU A 7 -3.58 10.55 -1.88
N PRO A 8 -2.34 11.08 -1.81
CA PRO A 8 -1.23 10.38 -1.15
C PRO A 8 -1.48 10.12 0.33
N ARG A 9 -2.11 11.05 1.05
CA ARG A 9 -2.46 10.85 2.47
C ARG A 9 -3.50 9.76 2.66
N TYR A 10 -4.52 9.72 1.80
CA TYR A 10 -5.55 8.69 1.82
C TYR A 10 -4.94 7.30 1.55
N TYR A 11 -4.11 7.17 0.51
CA TYR A 11 -3.44 5.91 0.19
C TYR A 11 -2.49 5.46 1.30
N MET A 12 -1.74 6.39 1.91
CA MET A 12 -0.87 6.09 3.03
C MET A 12 -1.68 5.56 4.23
N HIS A 13 -2.81 6.19 4.53
CA HIS A 13 -3.71 5.76 5.60
C HIS A 13 -4.26 4.36 5.31
N ASN A 14 -4.77 4.13 4.11
CA ASN A 14 -5.29 2.83 3.69
C ASN A 14 -4.23 1.72 3.76
N LYS A 15 -3.00 1.99 3.32
CA LYS A 15 -1.91 1.00 3.41
C LYS A 15 -1.51 0.66 4.84
N LYS A 16 -1.55 1.64 5.75
CA LYS A 16 -1.36 1.40 7.18
C LYS A 16 -2.44 0.47 7.74
N GLU A 17 -3.70 0.74 7.41
CA GLU A 17 -4.83 -0.09 7.84
C GLU A 17 -4.70 -1.51 7.29
N VAL A 18 -4.40 -1.67 6.00
CA VAL A 18 -4.19 -2.99 5.39
C VAL A 18 -3.07 -3.77 6.07
N LEU A 19 -1.94 -3.13 6.41
CA LEU A 19 -0.86 -3.80 7.15
C LEU A 19 -1.31 -4.24 8.55
N MET A 20 -2.08 -3.39 9.25
CA MET A 20 -2.59 -3.70 10.58
C MET A 20 -3.64 -4.81 10.56
N GLU A 21 -4.57 -4.80 9.59
CA GLU A 21 -5.56 -5.86 9.38
C GLU A 21 -4.90 -7.20 9.04
N ASN A 22 -3.90 -7.17 8.16
CA ASN A 22 -3.15 -8.38 7.81
C ASN A 22 -2.39 -8.93 9.03
N TYR A 23 -1.78 -8.06 9.83
CA TYR A 23 -1.16 -8.47 11.10
C TYR A 23 -2.18 -9.15 12.01
N GLN A 24 -3.37 -8.58 12.16
CA GLN A 24 -4.42 -9.15 12.99
C GLN A 24 -4.87 -10.53 12.49
N THR A 25 -5.00 -10.70 11.18
CA THR A 25 -5.34 -11.99 10.56
C THR A 25 -4.26 -13.04 10.83
N ILE A 26 -2.98 -12.68 10.67
CA ILE A 26 -1.84 -13.57 10.95
C ILE A 26 -1.77 -13.89 12.46
N SER A 27 -1.99 -12.90 13.33
CA SER A 27 -1.97 -13.07 14.77
C SER A 27 -3.10 -14.01 15.25
N ASN A 28 -4.30 -13.89 14.66
CA ASN A 28 -5.41 -14.80 14.96
C ASN A 28 -5.12 -16.24 14.54
N ALA A 29 -4.53 -16.44 13.35
CA ALA A 29 -4.11 -17.77 12.90
C ALA A 29 -3.00 -18.34 13.80
N SER A 30 -2.09 -17.49 14.29
CA SER A 30 -1.09 -17.87 15.29
C SER A 30 -1.71 -18.36 16.59
N ALA A 31 -2.71 -17.65 17.12
CA ALA A 31 -3.43 -18.05 18.33
C ALA A 31 -4.15 -19.40 18.20
N GLN A 32 -4.56 -19.77 16.97
CA GLN A 32 -5.22 -21.03 16.66
C GLN A 32 -4.25 -22.15 16.27
N ASN A 33 -2.93 -21.87 16.23
CA ASN A 33 -1.87 -22.77 15.75
C ASN A 33 -2.07 -23.21 14.28
N GLU A 34 -2.63 -22.33 13.45
CA GLU A 34 -2.96 -22.62 12.04
C GLU A 34 -1.90 -22.11 11.05
N LEU A 35 -0.84 -21.47 11.52
CA LEU A 35 0.19 -20.87 10.64
C LEU A 35 0.84 -21.88 9.67
N GLU A 36 0.87 -23.17 10.01
CA GLU A 36 1.44 -24.22 9.16
C GLU A 36 0.40 -24.88 8.26
N SER A 37 -0.89 -24.59 8.41
CA SER A 37 -1.97 -25.22 7.64
C SER A 37 -1.93 -24.80 6.15
N ASP A 38 -2.43 -25.67 5.27
CA ASP A 38 -2.57 -25.38 3.84
C ASP A 38 -3.60 -24.25 3.61
N GLU A 39 -4.63 -24.19 4.42
CA GLU A 39 -5.66 -23.13 4.34
C GLU A 39 -5.06 -21.75 4.66
N PHE A 40 -4.23 -21.69 5.70
CA PHE A 40 -3.52 -20.46 6.01
C PHE A 40 -2.48 -20.09 4.93
N ALA A 41 -1.85 -21.09 4.28
CA ALA A 41 -0.94 -20.81 3.17
C ALA A 41 -1.62 -20.00 2.06
N VAL A 42 -2.81 -20.44 1.63
CA VAL A 42 -3.60 -19.75 0.62
C VAL A 42 -4.03 -18.36 1.11
N THR A 43 -4.44 -18.25 2.37
CA THR A 43 -4.79 -16.96 2.98
C THR A 43 -3.61 -16.00 3.00
N PHE A 44 -2.43 -16.47 3.41
CA PHE A 44 -1.19 -15.69 3.46
C PHE A 44 -0.79 -15.18 2.07
N ASP A 45 -0.83 -16.04 1.05
CA ASP A 45 -0.51 -15.66 -0.33
C ASP A 45 -1.50 -14.60 -0.87
N ASN A 46 -2.78 -14.75 -0.55
CA ASN A 46 -3.80 -13.77 -0.92
C ASN A 46 -3.60 -12.41 -0.23
N LEU A 47 -3.30 -12.40 1.07
CA LEU A 47 -3.00 -11.16 1.81
C LEU A 47 -1.80 -10.43 1.20
N CYS A 48 -0.74 -11.17 0.88
CA CYS A 48 0.47 -10.60 0.28
C CYS A 48 0.21 -10.05 -1.12
N SER A 49 -0.45 -10.83 -1.98
CA SER A 49 -0.72 -10.46 -3.37
C SER A 49 -1.68 -9.27 -3.47
N ASN A 50 -2.81 -9.31 -2.76
CA ASN A 50 -3.82 -8.24 -2.82
C ASN A 50 -3.30 -6.93 -2.21
N GLY A 51 -2.50 -7.02 -1.16
CA GLY A 51 -1.90 -5.87 -0.48
C GLY A 51 -0.67 -5.29 -1.18
N ASN A 52 -0.09 -6.02 -2.14
CA ASN A 52 1.27 -5.79 -2.65
C ASN A 52 2.27 -5.69 -1.48
N ILE A 53 2.23 -6.69 -0.61
CA ILE A 53 2.99 -6.76 0.63
C ILE A 53 4.00 -7.90 0.52
N MET A 54 5.23 -7.62 0.90
CA MET A 54 6.22 -8.65 1.17
C MET A 54 6.15 -8.99 2.65
N ALA A 55 5.98 -10.27 2.97
CA ALA A 55 5.83 -10.73 4.34
C ALA A 55 6.74 -11.92 4.66
N LEU A 56 7.20 -11.97 5.91
CA LEU A 56 8.04 -13.01 6.46
C LEU A 56 7.55 -13.35 7.87
N ILE A 57 7.33 -14.63 8.14
CA ILE A 57 7.04 -15.14 9.48
C ILE A 57 8.22 -15.99 9.92
N LEU A 58 8.80 -15.66 11.06
CA LEU A 58 9.92 -16.37 11.69
C LEU A 58 9.46 -17.00 13.00
N GLN A 59 9.83 -18.26 13.19
CA GLN A 59 9.71 -18.92 14.48
C GLN A 59 10.67 -18.31 15.50
N GLN A 60 10.43 -18.56 16.77
CA GLN A 60 11.29 -18.07 17.88
C GLN A 60 12.75 -18.49 17.73
N ASP A 61 13.04 -19.62 17.10
CA ASP A 61 14.38 -20.11 16.80
C ASP A 61 15.03 -19.45 15.57
N GLY A 62 14.32 -18.52 14.91
CA GLY A 62 14.77 -17.82 13.71
C GLY A 62 14.58 -18.60 12.40
N LYS A 63 13.90 -19.76 12.45
CA LYS A 63 13.55 -20.51 11.25
C LYS A 63 12.40 -19.82 10.52
N VAL A 64 12.48 -19.79 9.18
CA VAL A 64 11.40 -19.25 8.35
C VAL A 64 10.24 -20.21 8.34
N LEU A 65 9.08 -19.74 8.79
CA LEU A 65 7.83 -20.49 8.73
C LEU A 65 7.11 -20.25 7.41
N ARG A 66 6.97 -18.97 7.02
CA ARG A 66 6.33 -18.53 5.78
C ARG A 66 7.04 -17.32 5.20
N SER A 67 7.07 -17.23 3.88
CA SER A 67 7.57 -16.06 3.15
C SER A 67 6.80 -15.86 1.86
N SER A 68 6.47 -14.61 1.55
CA SER A 68 5.85 -14.23 0.27
C SER A 68 6.85 -14.08 -0.88
N VAL A 69 8.16 -14.17 -0.61
CA VAL A 69 9.22 -14.04 -1.61
C VAL A 69 10.20 -15.20 -1.54
N ASN A 70 10.82 -15.50 -2.68
CA ASN A 70 11.84 -16.55 -2.78
C ASN A 70 13.21 -16.08 -2.26
N ASP A 71 13.52 -14.77 -2.35
CA ASP A 71 14.76 -14.21 -1.79
C ASP A 71 14.57 -13.90 -0.31
N LEU A 72 14.85 -14.91 0.51
CA LEU A 72 14.73 -14.83 1.96
C LEU A 72 15.82 -13.98 2.60
N ASP A 73 17.01 -13.89 2.00
CA ASP A 73 18.15 -13.22 2.60
C ASP A 73 17.93 -11.71 2.70
N ALA A 74 17.30 -11.12 1.69
CA ALA A 74 16.95 -9.70 1.70
C ALA A 74 15.97 -9.38 2.82
N LEU A 75 14.88 -10.15 2.98
CA LEU A 75 13.88 -9.93 4.03
C LEU A 75 14.42 -10.25 5.44
N ARG A 76 15.26 -11.28 5.59
CA ARG A 76 15.90 -11.57 6.87
C ARG A 76 16.87 -10.46 7.29
N THR A 77 17.65 -9.95 6.35
CA THR A 77 18.54 -8.82 6.60
C THR A 77 17.75 -7.59 7.03
N GLU A 78 16.64 -7.31 6.34
CA GLU A 78 15.75 -6.20 6.68
C GLU A 78 15.10 -6.38 8.06
N PHE A 79 14.69 -7.60 8.39
CA PHE A 79 14.11 -7.92 9.70
C PHE A 79 15.10 -7.58 10.83
N TRP A 80 16.35 -8.03 10.70
CA TRP A 80 17.38 -7.72 11.68
C TRP A 80 17.75 -6.23 11.70
N ASP A 81 17.79 -5.56 10.55
CA ASP A 81 18.04 -4.13 10.47
C ASP A 81 16.94 -3.32 11.19
N VAL A 82 15.69 -3.70 11.03
CA VAL A 82 14.56 -3.06 11.73
C VAL A 82 14.63 -3.31 13.24
N LEU A 83 14.97 -4.52 13.67
CA LEU A 83 15.11 -4.84 15.10
C LEU A 83 16.28 -4.11 15.78
N LEU A 84 17.40 -3.97 15.06
CA LEU A 84 18.63 -3.39 15.63
C LEU A 84 18.69 -1.87 15.49
N HIS A 85 18.06 -1.30 14.48
CA HIS A 85 18.15 0.12 14.12
C HIS A 85 16.79 0.80 13.98
N GLY A 86 15.72 0.19 14.47
CA GLY A 86 14.36 0.74 14.39
C GLY A 86 14.20 2.11 15.05
N ASP A 87 15.06 2.44 16.00
CA ASP A 87 15.16 3.74 16.66
C ASP A 87 15.57 4.89 15.71
N LYS A 88 16.20 4.57 14.58
CA LYS A 88 16.59 5.52 13.53
C LYS A 88 15.52 5.70 12.45
N MET A 89 14.42 4.94 12.51
CA MET A 89 13.32 4.99 11.58
C MET A 89 12.18 5.85 12.14
N GLU A 90 11.35 6.42 11.26
CA GLU A 90 10.17 7.17 11.69
C GLU A 90 9.09 6.21 12.18
N VAL A 91 8.83 6.22 13.48
CA VAL A 91 7.76 5.41 14.09
C VAL A 91 6.42 6.09 13.82
N LEU A 92 5.57 5.43 13.04
CA LEU A 92 4.23 5.91 12.70
C LEU A 92 3.17 5.43 13.69
N TYR A 93 3.37 4.24 14.24
CA TYR A 93 2.52 3.63 15.26
C TYR A 93 3.33 2.59 16.04
N SER A 94 3.07 2.48 17.34
CA SER A 94 3.71 1.46 18.17
C SER A 94 2.76 1.05 19.29
N ASN A 95 2.65 -0.25 19.52
CA ASN A 95 1.98 -0.83 20.69
C ASN A 95 2.85 -1.97 21.27
N LYS A 96 2.32 -2.76 22.19
CA LYS A 96 3.05 -3.86 22.83
C LYS A 96 3.33 -5.05 21.89
N GLN A 97 2.54 -5.20 20.82
CA GLN A 97 2.57 -6.37 19.94
C GLN A 97 3.31 -6.07 18.63
N TYR A 98 3.17 -4.85 18.08
CA TYR A 98 3.83 -4.49 16.83
C TYR A 98 4.18 -3.01 16.73
N GLN A 99 5.11 -2.71 15.82
CA GLN A 99 5.49 -1.36 15.43
C GLN A 99 5.32 -1.19 13.93
N LEU A 100 4.80 -0.04 13.53
CA LEU A 100 4.70 0.40 12.15
C LEU A 100 5.68 1.55 11.92
N LEU A 101 6.61 1.33 11.02
CA LEU A 101 7.74 2.21 10.76
C LEU A 101 7.69 2.70 9.31
N ARG A 102 8.24 3.89 9.08
CA ARG A 102 8.61 4.37 7.75
C ARG A 102 10.12 4.25 7.59
N LYS A 103 10.54 3.54 6.58
CA LYS A 103 11.95 3.36 6.21
C LYS A 103 12.21 3.99 4.84
N THR A 104 13.26 4.78 4.73
CA THR A 104 13.73 5.31 3.45
C THR A 104 14.97 4.52 3.03
N ASP A 105 14.93 3.90 1.86
CA ASP A 105 16.10 3.28 1.24
C ASP A 105 16.82 4.33 0.40
N THR A 106 17.94 4.82 0.93
CA THR A 106 18.75 5.85 0.26
C THR A 106 19.44 5.38 -1.03
N ARG A 107 19.54 4.05 -1.26
CA ARG A 107 20.16 3.49 -2.47
C ARG A 107 19.19 3.46 -3.63
N LEU A 108 17.92 3.21 -3.33
CA LEU A 108 16.85 3.08 -4.33
C LEU A 108 15.97 4.34 -4.41
N ASP A 109 16.24 5.35 -3.57
CA ASP A 109 15.40 6.54 -3.39
C ASP A 109 13.92 6.18 -3.16
N SER A 110 13.70 5.10 -2.43
CA SER A 110 12.40 4.49 -2.21
C SER A 110 12.00 4.51 -0.74
N GLU A 111 10.73 4.80 -0.48
CA GLU A 111 10.17 4.74 0.86
C GLU A 111 9.32 3.47 1.03
N TYR A 112 9.43 2.84 2.21
CA TYR A 112 8.67 1.66 2.58
C TYR A 112 7.93 1.89 3.89
N LEU A 113 6.72 1.32 3.99
CA LEU A 113 6.08 1.04 5.27
C LEU A 113 6.47 -0.36 5.70
N VAL A 114 6.97 -0.48 6.91
CA VAL A 114 7.39 -1.74 7.50
C VAL A 114 6.63 -1.94 8.81
N LEU A 115 5.95 -3.06 8.94
CA LEU A 115 5.36 -3.51 10.19
C LEU A 115 6.18 -4.69 10.71
N VAL A 116 6.66 -4.58 11.94
CA VAL A 116 7.31 -5.67 12.65
C VAL A 116 6.56 -5.94 13.94
N GLY A 117 6.31 -7.19 14.25
CA GLY A 117 5.54 -7.57 15.44
C GLY A 117 5.81 -8.96 15.93
N VAL A 118 5.31 -9.25 17.14
CA VAL A 118 5.33 -10.56 17.78
C VAL A 118 3.92 -11.11 17.78
N LEU A 119 3.77 -12.36 17.38
CA LEU A 119 2.49 -13.09 17.33
C LEU A 119 2.16 -13.70 18.69
N GLU A 120 0.94 -14.18 18.85
CA GLU A 120 0.44 -14.76 20.12
C GLU A 120 1.25 -15.98 20.58
N ASN A 121 1.79 -16.77 19.65
CA ASN A 121 2.63 -17.94 19.95
C ASN A 121 4.11 -17.58 20.18
N GLY A 122 4.47 -16.29 20.11
CA GLY A 122 5.84 -15.79 20.27
C GLY A 122 6.67 -15.79 18.98
N ASP A 123 6.11 -16.20 17.85
CA ASP A 123 6.73 -16.05 16.55
C ASP A 123 6.77 -14.57 16.14
N MET A 124 7.61 -14.25 15.18
CA MET A 124 7.81 -12.87 14.74
C MET A 124 7.34 -12.70 13.30
N VAL A 125 6.74 -11.56 12.99
CA VAL A 125 6.31 -11.22 11.64
C VAL A 125 6.91 -9.90 11.21
N LEU A 126 7.36 -9.85 9.95
CA LEU A 126 7.71 -8.63 9.24
C LEU A 126 6.84 -8.54 7.99
N MET A 127 6.26 -7.38 7.79
CA MET A 127 5.55 -7.05 6.55
C MET A 127 6.03 -5.71 6.02
N ARG A 128 6.24 -5.60 4.71
CA ARG A 128 6.59 -4.33 4.08
C ARG A 128 5.81 -4.09 2.81
N THR A 129 5.54 -2.82 2.52
CA THR A 129 4.98 -2.36 1.25
C THR A 129 5.65 -1.07 0.80
N ALA A 130 5.87 -0.91 -0.51
CA ALA A 130 6.49 0.29 -1.05
C ALA A 130 5.50 1.47 -1.04
N VAL A 131 5.99 2.65 -0.60
CA VAL A 131 5.21 3.89 -0.63
C VAL A 131 5.16 4.48 -2.04
N GLU A 132 6.18 4.24 -2.85
CA GLU A 132 6.27 4.73 -4.23
C GLU A 132 5.20 4.16 -5.15
N SER A 133 4.81 2.90 -4.97
CA SER A 133 3.68 2.32 -5.69
C SER A 133 2.37 3.11 -5.46
N ILE A 134 2.28 3.82 -4.33
CA ILE A 134 1.18 4.70 -3.96
C ILE A 134 1.24 6.01 -4.76
N ARG A 135 2.42 6.63 -4.84
CA ARG A 135 2.64 7.87 -5.60
C ARG A 135 2.45 7.67 -7.09
N GLU A 136 2.93 6.56 -7.62
CA GLU A 136 2.82 6.21 -9.03
C GLU A 136 1.37 5.93 -9.43
N SER A 137 0.63 5.16 -8.64
CA SER A 137 -0.80 4.91 -8.86
C SER A 137 -1.63 6.20 -8.77
N ALA A 138 -1.31 7.08 -7.83
CA ALA A 138 -1.96 8.39 -7.70
C ALA A 138 -1.62 9.31 -8.89
N ALA A 139 -0.39 9.29 -9.39
CA ALA A 139 0.04 10.08 -10.54
C ALA A 139 -0.66 9.63 -11.83
N ILE A 140 -0.78 8.32 -12.05
CA ILE A 140 -1.51 7.73 -13.20
C ILE A 140 -2.99 8.13 -13.14
N SER A 141 -3.64 7.98 -12.00
CA SER A 141 -5.04 8.36 -11.80
C SER A 141 -5.26 9.86 -12.03
N ASN A 142 -4.38 10.72 -11.53
CA ASN A 142 -4.45 12.16 -11.72
C ASN A 142 -4.25 12.57 -13.19
N ARG A 143 -3.34 11.91 -13.90
CA ARG A 143 -3.13 12.11 -15.34
C ARG A 143 -4.37 11.73 -16.16
N PHE A 144 -5.00 10.59 -15.81
CA PHE A 144 -6.25 10.17 -16.45
C PHE A 144 -7.39 11.18 -16.21
N LEU A 145 -7.58 11.66 -14.99
CA LEU A 145 -8.57 12.68 -14.65
C LEU A 145 -8.34 14.01 -15.41
N LEU A 146 -7.07 14.42 -15.57
CA LEU A 146 -6.72 15.60 -16.36
C LEU A 146 -7.11 15.44 -17.84
N PHE A 147 -6.83 14.29 -18.45
CA PHE A 147 -7.22 14.01 -19.83
C PHE A 147 -8.74 13.95 -19.99
N ALA A 148 -9.44 13.26 -19.10
CA ALA A 148 -10.90 13.17 -19.11
C ALA A 148 -11.55 14.55 -18.93
N GLY A 149 -11.03 15.37 -18.01
CA GLY A 149 -11.49 16.74 -17.81
C GLY A 149 -11.26 17.64 -19.03
N ALA A 150 -10.08 17.57 -19.64
CA ALA A 150 -9.78 18.32 -20.86
C ALA A 150 -10.71 17.91 -22.03
N ALA A 151 -10.92 16.60 -22.21
CA ALA A 151 -11.84 16.09 -23.23
C ALA A 151 -13.27 16.56 -23.00
N ALA A 152 -13.76 16.57 -21.76
CA ALA A 152 -15.08 17.06 -21.41
C ALA A 152 -15.24 18.57 -21.70
N ILE A 153 -14.23 19.38 -21.44
CA ILE A 153 -14.21 20.81 -21.75
C ILE A 153 -14.29 21.03 -23.26
N VAL A 154 -13.49 20.31 -24.06
CA VAL A 154 -13.51 20.41 -25.53
C VAL A 154 -14.87 19.99 -26.07
N ALA A 155 -15.43 18.88 -25.59
CA ALA A 155 -16.76 18.44 -25.99
C ALA A 155 -17.84 19.49 -25.66
N SER A 156 -17.79 20.10 -24.48
CA SER A 156 -18.72 21.16 -24.07
C SER A 156 -18.64 22.39 -24.95
N ILE A 157 -17.41 22.81 -25.33
CA ILE A 157 -17.19 23.94 -26.24
C ILE A 157 -17.80 23.64 -27.64
N LEU A 158 -17.58 22.41 -28.16
CA LEU A 158 -18.14 22.01 -29.45
C LEU A 158 -19.65 22.01 -29.42
N VAL A 159 -20.26 21.43 -28.38
CA VAL A 159 -21.72 21.43 -28.23
C VAL A 159 -22.26 22.87 -28.16
N ALA A 160 -21.68 23.74 -27.38
CA ALA A 160 -22.06 25.14 -27.26
C ALA A 160 -21.95 25.87 -28.63
N PHE A 161 -20.84 25.65 -29.35
CA PHE A 161 -20.62 26.23 -30.67
C PHE A 161 -21.69 25.80 -31.69
N PHE A 162 -21.95 24.49 -31.77
CA PHE A 162 -22.99 23.96 -32.66
C PHE A 162 -24.38 24.47 -32.29
N THR A 163 -24.74 24.48 -31.03
CA THR A 163 -26.02 24.96 -30.53
C THR A 163 -26.20 26.45 -30.86
N THR A 164 -25.21 27.27 -30.60
CA THR A 164 -25.25 28.73 -30.91
C THR A 164 -25.40 28.96 -32.43
N ARG A 165 -24.66 28.20 -33.24
CA ARG A 165 -24.70 28.34 -34.70
C ARG A 165 -26.02 27.89 -35.31
N HIS A 166 -26.66 26.84 -34.78
CA HIS A 166 -27.92 26.32 -35.32
C HIS A 166 -29.16 27.04 -34.80
N ILE A 167 -29.14 27.53 -33.55
CA ILE A 167 -30.31 28.17 -32.93
C ILE A 167 -30.31 29.68 -33.14
N THR A 168 -29.17 30.33 -33.06
CA THR A 168 -29.11 31.81 -33.06
C THR A 168 -29.12 32.41 -34.49
N LYS A 169 -28.62 31.71 -35.51
CA LYS A 169 -28.63 32.21 -36.90
C LYS A 169 -30.03 32.39 -37.51
N PRO A 170 -30.99 31.46 -37.36
CA PRO A 170 -32.30 31.67 -37.92
C PRO A 170 -33.12 32.77 -37.25
N LEU A 171 -32.84 33.16 -35.99
CA LEU A 171 -33.54 34.23 -35.28
C LEU A 171 -33.08 35.65 -35.65
N GLN A 172 -31.95 35.81 -36.35
CA GLN A 172 -31.48 37.12 -36.83
C GLN A 172 -31.95 37.45 -38.25
N GLN A 173 -32.68 36.55 -38.93
CA GLN A 173 -33.24 36.75 -40.27
C GLN A 173 -34.75 36.99 -40.27
N LEU A 174 -35.38 37.14 -39.10
CA LEU A 174 -36.74 37.60 -38.89
C LEU A 174 -36.75 39.04 -38.38
#